data_4f83efe7b26db20b8aa20a279784ed2b
#
_entry.id   4f83efe7b26db20b8aa20a279784ed2b
#
_cell.length_a   1.000
_cell.length_b   1.000
_cell.length_c   1.000
_cell.angle_alpha   90.00
_cell.angle_beta   90.00
_cell.angle_gamma   90.00
#
_symmetry.space_group_name_H-M   'P 1'
#
loop_
_entity.id
_entity.type
_entity.pdbx_description
1 polymer ?
#
loop_
_entity_poly.entity_id
_entity_poly.type
_entity_poly.pdbx_seq_one_letter_code
_entity_poly.pdbx_strand_id
1 'polypeptide(L)'
;MAVEIPRYLADPEQGVTLRNGAPVRVRAIRPDDEARLMALCRRLSPRTVYQRFFSVRRLLPEEAHAFANVDYRQRMAVVAEVGDGPEPELVGVARYGPSDEGTADIGLVVADAWQGLGLGSLLLEEILRAGEQRGIHQFSADVLTDNRRALRLLARHAAITRRTVASGVTSVVFGRRADSALEATSHGSS
;
A
#
# COMPACT_ATOMS: atom_id res chain seq x y z
N MET A 1 12.96 7.69 21.61
CA MET A 1 11.58 7.16 21.76
C MET A 1 11.44 6.03 20.76
N ALA A 2 11.14 4.81 21.22
CA ALA A 2 10.87 3.69 20.33
C ALA A 2 9.63 4.04 19.49
N VAL A 3 9.71 3.88 18.17
CA VAL A 3 8.58 4.07 17.27
C VAL A 3 7.70 2.84 17.40
N GLU A 4 6.47 3.02 17.83
CA GLU A 4 5.53 1.94 18.05
C GLU A 4 4.95 1.46 16.71
N ILE A 5 5.45 0.33 16.23
CA ILE A 5 4.85 -0.40 15.10
C ILE A 5 3.53 -1.02 15.60
N PRO A 6 2.42 -0.89 14.88
CA PRO A 6 1.17 -1.55 15.26
C PRO A 6 1.36 -3.04 15.48
N ARG A 7 0.82 -3.58 16.57
CA ARG A 7 1.00 -4.99 16.95
C ARG A 7 0.65 -5.97 15.83
N TYR A 8 -0.40 -5.70 15.07
CA TYR A 8 -0.81 -6.57 13.95
C TYR A 8 0.15 -6.52 12.74
N LEU A 9 0.97 -5.46 12.59
CA LEU A 9 2.05 -5.38 11.60
C LEU A 9 3.40 -5.84 12.15
N ALA A 10 3.49 -6.03 13.46
CA ALA A 10 4.68 -6.52 14.15
C ALA A 10 4.67 -8.05 14.31
N ASP A 11 3.50 -8.70 14.12
CA ASP A 11 3.35 -10.15 14.25
C ASP A 11 3.79 -10.85 12.95
N PRO A 12 4.96 -11.50 12.93
CA PRO A 12 5.46 -12.19 11.74
C PRO A 12 4.69 -13.48 11.41
N GLU A 13 3.78 -13.92 12.28
CA GLU A 13 3.07 -15.19 12.12
C GLU A 13 1.75 -15.07 11.34
N GLN A 14 1.25 -13.86 11.07
CA GLN A 14 0.04 -13.67 10.28
C GLN A 14 0.33 -13.75 8.77
N GLY A 15 0.50 -14.98 8.29
CA GLY A 15 0.48 -15.28 6.86
C GLY A 15 -0.94 -15.18 6.30
N VAL A 16 -1.10 -14.51 5.17
CA VAL A 16 -2.35 -14.48 4.40
C VAL A 16 -2.19 -15.35 3.16
N THR A 17 -3.18 -16.17 2.87
CA THR A 17 -3.20 -16.97 1.64
C THR A 17 -3.86 -16.18 0.51
N LEU A 18 -3.13 -15.95 -0.58
CA LEU A 18 -3.66 -15.31 -1.78
C LEU A 18 -4.60 -16.24 -2.56
N ARG A 19 -5.30 -15.70 -3.57
CA ARG A 19 -6.26 -16.46 -4.39
C ARG A 19 -5.68 -17.68 -5.10
N ASN A 20 -4.39 -17.69 -5.37
CA ASN A 20 -3.66 -18.80 -5.99
C ASN A 20 -3.11 -19.83 -4.97
N GLY A 21 -3.44 -19.68 -3.70
CA GLY A 21 -2.95 -20.54 -2.62
C GLY A 21 -1.57 -20.17 -2.07
N ALA A 22 -0.89 -19.15 -2.61
CA ALA A 22 0.43 -18.76 -2.14
C ALA A 22 0.34 -18.05 -0.77
N PRO A 23 1.15 -18.44 0.21
CA PRO A 23 1.27 -17.74 1.48
C PRO A 23 2.07 -16.46 1.29
N VAL A 24 1.60 -15.37 1.87
CA VAL A 24 2.26 -14.05 1.89
C VAL A 24 2.21 -13.51 3.30
N ARG A 25 3.31 -12.94 3.76
CA ARG A 25 3.36 -12.18 5.02
C ARG A 25 3.32 -10.69 4.72
N VAL A 26 2.51 -9.94 5.48
CA VAL A 26 2.44 -8.48 5.40
C VAL A 26 2.90 -7.90 6.72
N ARG A 27 3.85 -6.97 6.66
CA ARG A 27 4.40 -6.30 7.83
C ARG A 27 4.81 -4.86 7.54
N ALA A 28 5.08 -4.10 8.59
CA ALA A 28 5.72 -2.81 8.44
C ALA A 28 7.11 -2.95 7.77
N ILE A 29 7.47 -1.96 6.96
CA ILE A 29 8.81 -1.86 6.38
C ILE A 29 9.83 -1.66 7.51
N ARG A 30 11.07 -2.09 7.28
CA ARG A 30 12.21 -1.93 8.19
C ARG A 30 13.38 -1.28 7.46
N PRO A 31 14.31 -0.64 8.18
CA PRO A 31 15.49 -0.05 7.55
C PRO A 31 16.35 -1.05 6.75
N ASP A 32 16.41 -2.32 7.20
CA ASP A 32 17.13 -3.40 6.52
C ASP A 32 16.42 -3.93 5.26
N ASP A 33 15.22 -3.43 4.93
CA ASP A 33 14.52 -3.74 3.68
C ASP A 33 15.06 -2.98 2.45
N GLU A 34 15.96 -2.03 2.61
CA GLU A 34 16.44 -1.18 1.53
C GLU A 34 16.92 -1.99 0.31
N ALA A 35 17.79 -2.98 0.52
CA ALA A 35 18.31 -3.83 -0.56
C ALA A 35 17.21 -4.66 -1.21
N ARG A 36 16.25 -5.18 -0.42
CA ARG A 36 15.11 -5.97 -0.91
C ARG A 36 14.11 -5.11 -1.68
N LEU A 37 13.90 -3.86 -1.24
CA LEU A 37 13.08 -2.88 -1.95
C LEU A 37 13.68 -2.53 -3.33
N MET A 38 15.00 -2.32 -3.39
CA MET A 38 15.72 -2.15 -4.64
C MET A 38 15.59 -3.36 -5.56
N ALA A 39 15.68 -4.58 -5.00
CA ALA A 39 15.50 -5.82 -5.74
C ALA A 39 14.07 -5.95 -6.29
N LEU A 40 13.04 -5.62 -5.51
CA LEU A 40 11.66 -5.55 -5.99
C LEU A 40 11.55 -4.59 -7.20
N CYS A 41 12.04 -3.36 -7.07
CA CYS A 41 11.92 -2.35 -8.12
C CYS A 41 12.66 -2.74 -9.42
N ARG A 42 13.78 -3.49 -9.33
CA ARG A 42 14.49 -4.00 -10.51
C ARG A 42 13.71 -5.04 -11.31
N ARG A 43 12.81 -5.79 -10.66
CA ARG A 43 11.98 -6.82 -11.28
C ARG A 43 10.67 -6.29 -11.88
N LEU A 44 10.31 -5.04 -11.62
CA LEU A 44 9.12 -4.45 -12.19
C LEU A 44 9.26 -4.26 -13.70
N SER A 45 8.20 -4.55 -14.44
CA SER A 45 8.14 -4.20 -15.85
C SER A 45 8.17 -2.68 -16.07
N PRO A 46 8.65 -2.20 -17.23
CA PRO A 46 8.62 -0.76 -17.55
C PRO A 46 7.22 -0.14 -17.38
N ARG A 47 6.18 -0.90 -17.71
CA ARG A 47 4.78 -0.47 -17.53
C ARG A 47 4.43 -0.26 -16.05
N THR A 48 4.78 -1.20 -15.18
CA THR A 48 4.52 -1.10 -13.74
C THR A 48 5.31 0.04 -13.12
N VAL A 49 6.57 0.23 -13.53
CA VAL A 49 7.39 1.38 -13.12
C VAL A 49 6.71 2.69 -13.51
N TYR A 50 6.30 2.83 -14.78
CA TYR A 50 5.64 4.03 -15.26
C TYR A 50 4.31 4.30 -14.56
N GLN A 51 3.50 3.27 -14.35
CA GLN A 51 2.24 3.38 -13.59
C GLN A 51 2.42 3.83 -12.15
N ARG A 52 3.56 3.49 -11.53
CA ARG A 52 3.85 3.84 -10.13
C ARG A 52 4.53 5.19 -9.97
N PHE A 53 5.46 5.52 -10.85
CA PHE A 53 6.35 6.67 -10.68
C PHE A 53 6.12 7.80 -11.70
N PHE A 54 5.20 7.60 -12.65
CA PHE A 54 4.97 8.51 -13.79
C PHE A 54 6.27 8.82 -14.59
N SER A 55 7.23 7.93 -14.46
CA SER A 55 8.57 8.04 -15.04
C SER A 55 9.11 6.66 -15.38
N VAL A 56 9.96 6.60 -16.39
CA VAL A 56 10.68 5.36 -16.79
C VAL A 56 11.98 5.15 -16.02
N ARG A 57 12.31 6.06 -15.11
CA ARG A 57 13.54 5.95 -14.31
C ARG A 57 13.44 4.87 -13.24
N ARG A 58 14.57 4.28 -12.90
CA ARG A 58 14.69 3.34 -11.79
C ARG A 58 14.74 4.07 -10.44
N LEU A 59 14.35 3.38 -9.39
CA LEU A 59 14.53 3.83 -8.02
C LEU A 59 16.02 4.02 -7.72
N LEU A 60 16.38 5.19 -7.18
CA LEU A 60 17.73 5.50 -6.77
C LEU A 60 18.01 4.96 -5.35
N PRO A 61 19.28 4.67 -4.99
CA PRO A 61 19.64 4.21 -3.66
C PRO A 61 19.16 5.17 -2.54
N GLU A 62 19.29 6.48 -2.74
CA GLU A 62 18.84 7.49 -1.77
C GLU A 62 17.32 7.45 -1.55
N GLU A 63 16.57 7.19 -2.61
CA GLU A 63 15.11 7.05 -2.53
C GLU A 63 14.73 5.74 -1.82
N ALA A 64 15.43 4.64 -2.11
CA ALA A 64 15.22 3.36 -1.43
C ALA A 64 15.52 3.50 0.07
N HIS A 65 16.59 4.20 0.42
CA HIS A 65 16.94 4.53 1.80
C HIS A 65 15.80 5.31 2.47
N ALA A 66 15.33 6.40 1.84
CA ALA A 66 14.24 7.22 2.39
C ALA A 66 12.92 6.42 2.50
N PHE A 67 12.68 5.47 1.61
CA PHE A 67 11.48 4.63 1.62
C PHE A 67 11.53 3.54 2.68
N ALA A 68 12.70 3.02 3.02
CA ALA A 68 12.90 2.03 4.08
C ALA A 68 12.96 2.67 5.47
N ASN A 69 13.50 3.89 5.58
CA ASN A 69 13.70 4.60 6.85
C ASN A 69 12.58 5.61 7.13
N VAL A 70 11.38 5.11 7.38
CA VAL A 70 10.20 5.91 7.69
C VAL A 70 10.09 6.21 9.20
N ASP A 71 9.35 7.28 9.55
CA ASP A 71 9.11 7.68 10.94
C ASP A 71 7.94 6.91 11.60
N TYR A 72 7.27 6.07 10.85
CA TYR A 72 6.06 5.31 11.21
C TYR A 72 4.90 6.15 11.76
N ARG A 73 4.90 7.44 11.50
CA ARG A 73 3.87 8.41 11.88
C ARG A 73 3.34 9.16 10.66
N GLN A 74 4.10 10.15 10.19
CA GLN A 74 3.77 10.91 8.98
C GLN A 74 4.12 10.14 7.71
N ARG A 75 5.11 9.24 7.80
CA ARG A 75 5.51 8.31 6.73
C ARG A 75 5.42 6.89 7.25
N MET A 76 4.76 6.06 6.51
CA MET A 76 4.60 4.63 6.81
C MET A 76 4.67 3.82 5.52
N ALA A 77 5.19 2.61 5.61
CA ALA A 77 5.06 1.64 4.55
C ALA A 77 4.81 0.24 5.12
N VAL A 78 4.02 -0.53 4.39
CA VAL A 78 3.81 -1.95 4.59
C VAL A 78 4.35 -2.70 3.39
N VAL A 79 5.01 -3.81 3.64
CA VAL A 79 5.59 -4.69 2.62
C VAL A 79 4.94 -6.05 2.67
N ALA A 80 4.82 -6.67 1.50
CA ALA A 80 4.44 -8.07 1.37
C ALA A 80 5.66 -8.88 0.97
N GLU A 81 5.91 -9.97 1.69
CA GLU A 81 7.05 -10.86 1.47
C GLU A 81 6.62 -12.31 1.31
N VAL A 82 7.37 -13.06 0.54
CA VAL A 82 7.18 -14.49 0.27
C VAL A 82 8.46 -15.26 0.48
N GLY A 83 8.32 -16.54 0.84
CA GLY A 83 9.44 -17.45 1.12
C GLY A 83 9.73 -17.57 2.61
N ASP A 84 10.25 -18.75 2.99
CA ASP A 84 10.53 -19.14 4.37
C ASP A 84 12.02 -19.05 4.72
N GLY A 85 12.82 -18.51 3.82
CA GLY A 85 14.27 -18.35 4.02
C GLY A 85 14.61 -17.15 4.94
N PRO A 86 15.91 -16.97 5.25
CA PRO A 86 16.37 -15.87 6.09
C PRO A 86 16.17 -14.48 5.43
N GLU A 87 16.06 -14.43 4.12
CA GLU A 87 15.81 -13.23 3.33
C GLU A 87 14.61 -13.44 2.40
N PRO A 88 13.36 -13.35 2.92
CA PRO A 88 12.17 -13.49 2.10
C PRO A 88 12.11 -12.39 1.03
N GLU A 89 11.57 -12.73 -0.13
CA GLU A 89 11.47 -11.82 -1.26
C GLU A 89 10.33 -10.82 -1.07
N LEU A 90 10.57 -9.51 -1.24
CA LEU A 90 9.51 -8.52 -1.30
C LEU A 90 8.79 -8.59 -2.65
N VAL A 91 7.46 -8.72 -2.61
CA VAL A 91 6.60 -8.82 -3.80
C VAL A 91 5.60 -7.67 -3.92
N GLY A 92 5.54 -6.80 -2.93
CA GLY A 92 4.72 -5.60 -2.97
C GLY A 92 5.01 -4.65 -1.84
N VAL A 93 4.67 -3.39 -2.03
CA VAL A 93 4.76 -2.33 -1.03
C VAL A 93 3.64 -1.33 -1.22
N ALA A 94 3.02 -0.93 -0.11
CA ALA A 94 2.16 0.25 -0.04
C ALA A 94 2.74 1.22 1.00
N ARG A 95 2.63 2.51 0.72
CA ARG A 95 3.15 3.56 1.59
C ARG A 95 2.24 4.77 1.59
N TYR A 96 2.29 5.54 2.66
CA TYR A 96 1.82 6.91 2.66
C TYR A 96 2.91 7.88 3.12
N GLY A 97 2.78 9.12 2.71
CA GLY A 97 3.60 10.24 3.16
C GLY A 97 2.81 11.54 3.11
N PRO A 98 3.32 12.63 3.73
CA PRO A 98 2.65 13.92 3.71
C PRO A 98 2.54 14.44 2.27
N SER A 99 1.42 15.08 1.96
CA SER A 99 1.20 15.83 0.72
C SER A 99 1.03 17.32 1.02
N ASP A 100 1.21 18.16 0.00
CA ASP A 100 1.06 19.63 0.10
C ASP A 100 -0.40 20.05 0.38
N GLU A 101 -1.36 19.16 0.13
CA GLU A 101 -2.80 19.42 0.34
C GLU A 101 -3.30 19.04 1.74
N GLY A 102 -2.42 18.71 2.69
CA GLY A 102 -2.81 18.29 4.05
C GLY A 102 -3.42 16.90 4.13
N THR A 103 -3.31 16.11 3.06
CA THR A 103 -3.67 14.69 2.99
C THR A 103 -2.43 13.82 3.13
N ALA A 104 -2.60 12.50 3.24
CA ALA A 104 -1.51 11.55 3.10
C ALA A 104 -1.50 10.96 1.69
N ASP A 105 -0.41 11.18 0.94
CA ASP A 105 -0.27 10.65 -0.42
C ASP A 105 0.05 9.15 -0.38
N ILE A 106 -0.74 8.35 -1.10
CA ILE A 106 -0.62 6.89 -1.17
C ILE A 106 0.17 6.47 -2.42
N GLY A 107 1.17 5.63 -2.19
CA GLY A 107 1.82 4.89 -3.26
C GLY A 107 1.73 3.38 -3.05
N LEU A 108 1.38 2.64 -4.10
CA LEU A 108 1.26 1.19 -4.06
C LEU A 108 1.89 0.57 -5.31
N VAL A 109 2.65 -0.49 -5.13
CA VAL A 109 3.17 -1.31 -6.22
C VAL A 109 3.16 -2.78 -5.82
N VAL A 110 2.87 -3.64 -6.79
CA VAL A 110 2.92 -5.11 -6.69
C VAL A 110 3.74 -5.64 -7.86
N ALA A 111 4.66 -6.54 -7.60
CA ALA A 111 5.45 -7.21 -8.63
C ALA A 111 4.54 -7.88 -9.66
N ASP A 112 4.91 -7.81 -10.94
CA ASP A 112 4.03 -8.19 -12.06
C ASP A 112 3.46 -9.60 -11.93
N ALA A 113 4.27 -10.57 -11.50
CA ALA A 113 3.84 -11.96 -11.28
C ALA A 113 2.81 -12.12 -10.14
N TRP A 114 2.71 -11.15 -9.24
CA TRP A 114 1.83 -11.18 -8.06
C TRP A 114 0.58 -10.31 -8.21
N GLN A 115 0.43 -9.66 -9.36
CA GLN A 115 -0.74 -8.85 -9.66
C GLN A 115 -1.98 -9.72 -9.97
N GLY A 116 -3.17 -9.21 -9.61
CA GLY A 116 -4.44 -9.91 -9.86
C GLY A 116 -4.80 -10.99 -8.83
N LEU A 117 -3.94 -11.25 -7.85
CA LEU A 117 -4.11 -12.30 -6.84
C LEU A 117 -4.74 -11.80 -5.51
N GLY A 118 -5.09 -10.52 -5.42
CA GLY A 118 -5.65 -9.90 -4.21
C GLY A 118 -4.64 -9.13 -3.38
N LEU A 119 -3.33 -9.24 -3.66
CA LEU A 119 -2.27 -8.62 -2.88
C LEU A 119 -2.39 -7.09 -2.82
N GLY A 120 -2.77 -6.43 -3.93
CA GLY A 120 -2.97 -4.99 -3.94
C GLY A 120 -4.11 -4.54 -3.01
N SER A 121 -5.19 -5.31 -2.89
CA SER A 121 -6.28 -5.05 -1.94
C SER A 121 -5.80 -5.15 -0.50
N LEU A 122 -5.08 -6.23 -0.18
CA LEU A 122 -4.52 -6.45 1.14
C LEU A 122 -3.58 -5.30 1.56
N LEU A 123 -2.63 -4.94 0.70
CA LEU A 123 -1.68 -3.85 0.97
C LEU A 123 -2.37 -2.50 1.13
N LEU A 124 -3.38 -2.20 0.29
CA LEU A 124 -4.13 -0.95 0.39
C LEU A 124 -4.90 -0.89 1.72
N GLU A 125 -5.59 -1.95 2.10
CA GLU A 125 -6.32 -2.00 3.37
C GLU A 125 -5.39 -1.81 4.57
N GLU A 126 -4.25 -2.50 4.57
CA GLU A 126 -3.30 -2.41 5.69
C GLU A 126 -2.69 -1.01 5.82
N ILE A 127 -2.33 -0.35 4.71
CA ILE A 127 -1.75 0.99 4.78
C ILE A 127 -2.80 2.05 5.19
N LEU A 128 -4.05 1.93 4.73
CA LEU A 128 -5.14 2.82 5.15
C LEU A 128 -5.46 2.65 6.63
N ARG A 129 -5.55 1.40 7.11
CA ARG A 129 -5.75 1.08 8.54
C ARG A 129 -4.62 1.63 9.40
N ALA A 130 -3.37 1.48 8.94
CA ALA A 130 -2.20 2.04 9.63
C ALA A 130 -2.26 3.57 9.73
N GLY A 131 -2.77 4.25 8.70
CA GLY A 131 -2.98 5.70 8.71
C GLY A 131 -4.09 6.12 9.69
N GLU A 132 -5.25 5.47 9.63
CA GLU A 132 -6.38 5.76 10.54
C GLU A 132 -6.00 5.64 12.01
N GLN A 133 -5.23 4.62 12.38
CA GLN A 133 -4.73 4.44 13.75
C GLN A 133 -3.81 5.59 14.22
N ARG A 134 -3.32 6.40 13.27
CA ARG A 134 -2.50 7.60 13.53
C ARG A 134 -3.26 8.90 13.35
N GLY A 135 -4.59 8.82 13.20
CA GLY A 135 -5.45 9.98 13.00
C GLY A 135 -5.47 10.51 11.57
N ILE A 136 -4.94 9.77 10.60
CA ILE A 136 -4.99 10.14 9.18
C ILE A 136 -6.27 9.53 8.58
N HIS A 137 -7.25 10.37 8.26
CA HIS A 137 -8.52 9.94 7.70
C HIS A 137 -8.73 10.36 6.24
N GLN A 138 -7.85 11.20 5.72
CA GLN A 138 -7.89 11.64 4.33
C GLN A 138 -6.58 11.30 3.62
N PHE A 139 -6.71 10.60 2.52
CA PHE A 139 -5.62 10.16 1.66
C PHE A 139 -5.80 10.74 0.26
N SER A 140 -4.69 10.88 -0.45
CA SER A 140 -4.68 11.22 -1.87
C SER A 140 -3.92 10.16 -2.67
N ALA A 141 -4.24 10.05 -3.94
CA ALA A 141 -3.48 9.23 -4.89
C ALA A 141 -3.63 9.78 -6.30
N ASP A 142 -2.54 9.75 -7.03
CA ASP A 142 -2.51 9.99 -8.47
C ASP A 142 -2.40 8.67 -9.22
N VAL A 143 -3.27 8.48 -10.20
CA VAL A 143 -3.36 7.25 -10.99
C VAL A 143 -3.48 7.60 -12.47
N LEU A 144 -2.69 6.96 -13.33
CA LEU A 144 -2.91 7.10 -14.77
C LEU A 144 -4.34 6.71 -15.14
N THR A 145 -5.01 7.52 -15.93
CA THR A 145 -6.44 7.35 -16.27
C THR A 145 -6.71 6.02 -17.00
N ASP A 146 -5.71 5.46 -17.69
CA ASP A 146 -5.77 4.15 -18.34
C ASP A 146 -5.45 2.99 -17.39
N ASN A 147 -4.94 3.24 -16.19
CA ASN A 147 -4.70 2.21 -15.17
C ASN A 147 -5.99 1.79 -14.49
N ARG A 148 -6.87 1.13 -15.26
CA ARG A 148 -8.19 0.66 -14.80
C ARG A 148 -8.11 -0.28 -13.58
N ARG A 149 -6.99 -0.99 -13.43
CA ARG A 149 -6.79 -1.90 -12.28
C ARG A 149 -6.67 -1.11 -10.98
N ALA A 150 -5.80 -0.10 -10.93
CA ALA A 150 -5.64 0.76 -9.76
C ALA A 150 -6.93 1.55 -9.46
N LEU A 151 -7.60 2.09 -10.48
CA LEU A 151 -8.87 2.80 -10.30
C LEU A 151 -9.98 1.90 -9.73
N ARG A 152 -10.08 0.63 -10.19
CA ARG A 152 -11.03 -0.34 -9.62
C ARG A 152 -10.67 -0.73 -8.18
N LEU A 153 -9.36 -0.82 -7.87
CA LEU A 153 -8.87 -1.09 -6.53
C LEU A 153 -9.33 0.02 -5.56
N LEU A 154 -9.07 1.28 -5.92
CA LEU A 154 -9.53 2.44 -5.14
C LEU A 154 -11.06 2.47 -5.00
N ALA A 155 -11.81 2.28 -6.09
CA ALA A 155 -13.27 2.28 -6.05
C ALA A 155 -13.87 1.21 -5.11
N ARG A 156 -13.15 0.11 -4.90
CA ARG A 156 -13.59 -0.98 -4.00
C ARG A 156 -13.30 -0.67 -2.53
N HIS A 157 -12.14 -0.14 -2.21
CA HIS A 157 -11.63 -0.01 -0.83
C HIS A 157 -11.68 1.42 -0.28
N ALA A 158 -11.91 2.41 -1.14
CA ALA A 158 -11.89 3.82 -0.78
C ALA A 158 -13.28 4.47 -0.89
N ALA A 159 -13.59 5.36 0.05
CA ALA A 159 -14.70 6.31 -0.03
C ALA A 159 -14.16 7.60 -0.68
N ILE A 160 -14.29 7.70 -2.01
CA ILE A 160 -13.75 8.84 -2.78
C ILE A 160 -14.61 10.07 -2.52
N THR A 161 -14.00 11.15 -2.02
CA THR A 161 -14.62 12.43 -1.73
C THR A 161 -14.37 13.48 -2.81
N ARG A 162 -13.22 13.40 -3.49
CA ARG A 162 -12.87 14.29 -4.60
C ARG A 162 -12.18 13.49 -5.71
N ARG A 163 -12.52 13.82 -6.95
CA ARG A 163 -11.86 13.23 -8.13
C ARG A 163 -11.68 14.32 -9.19
N THR A 164 -10.48 14.45 -9.72
CA THR A 164 -10.16 15.30 -10.86
C THR A 164 -9.40 14.50 -11.91
N VAL A 165 -9.52 14.93 -13.17
CA VAL A 165 -8.81 14.29 -14.29
C VAL A 165 -8.15 15.40 -15.10
N ALA A 166 -6.83 15.35 -15.22
CA ALA A 166 -6.06 16.30 -16.01
C ALA A 166 -4.84 15.59 -16.61
N SER A 167 -4.51 15.92 -17.85
CA SER A 167 -3.28 15.44 -18.53
C SER A 167 -3.06 13.90 -18.44
N GLY A 168 -4.14 13.11 -18.50
CA GLY A 168 -4.05 11.64 -18.45
C GLY A 168 -3.87 11.07 -17.04
N VAL A 169 -3.94 11.92 -16.01
CA VAL A 169 -3.87 11.54 -14.60
C VAL A 169 -5.23 11.73 -13.93
N THR A 170 -5.66 10.77 -13.17
CA THR A 170 -6.81 10.85 -12.26
C THR A 170 -6.29 11.03 -10.84
N SER A 171 -6.51 12.21 -10.27
CA SER A 171 -6.20 12.51 -8.87
C SER A 171 -7.45 12.28 -8.02
N VAL A 172 -7.30 11.58 -6.92
CA VAL A 172 -8.39 11.27 -6.00
C VAL A 172 -8.03 11.64 -4.57
N VAL A 173 -9.02 12.15 -3.83
CA VAL A 173 -8.98 12.28 -2.37
C VAL A 173 -10.03 11.35 -1.79
N PHE A 174 -9.68 10.60 -0.77
CA PHE A 174 -10.54 9.56 -0.23
C PHE A 174 -10.24 9.24 1.24
N GLY A 175 -11.21 8.63 1.92
CA GLY A 175 -11.03 7.91 3.18
C GLY A 175 -11.08 6.42 2.97
N ARG A 176 -10.76 5.64 3.99
CA ARG A 176 -10.99 4.19 3.97
C ARG A 176 -12.51 3.93 3.96
N ARG A 177 -12.96 2.99 3.16
CA ARG A 177 -14.35 2.53 3.20
C ARG A 177 -14.53 1.64 4.43
N ALA A 178 -15.45 1.99 5.33
CA ALA A 178 -15.82 1.11 6.43
C ALA A 178 -16.42 -0.19 5.87
N ASP A 179 -16.07 -1.33 6.47
CA ASP A 179 -16.68 -2.61 6.12
C ASP A 179 -18.18 -2.57 6.46
N SER A 180 -19.03 -2.78 5.48
CA SER A 180 -20.50 -2.82 5.63
C SER A 180 -20.99 -4.01 6.46
N ALA A 181 -20.11 -4.75 7.14
CA ALA A 181 -20.43 -5.99 7.85
C ALA A 181 -20.86 -5.82 9.31
N LEU A 182 -20.84 -4.60 9.88
CA LEU A 182 -21.15 -4.38 11.30
C LEU A 182 -22.52 -3.74 11.57
N GLU A 183 -23.30 -3.37 10.57
CA GLU A 183 -24.62 -2.74 10.79
C GLU A 183 -25.80 -3.71 10.82
N ALA A 184 -25.60 -5.04 10.64
CA ALA A 184 -26.68 -6.01 10.55
C ALA A 184 -27.09 -6.65 11.90
N THR A 185 -26.53 -6.24 13.06
CA THR A 185 -26.77 -6.95 14.32
C THR A 185 -27.41 -6.10 15.43
N SER A 186 -27.96 -4.92 15.14
CA SER A 186 -28.58 -4.10 16.19
C SER A 186 -30.10 -3.84 16.04
N HIS A 187 -30.83 -4.59 15.20
CA HIS A 187 -32.29 -4.51 15.17
C HIS A 187 -32.91 -5.91 15.31
N GLY A 188 -33.07 -6.35 16.56
CA GLY A 188 -33.77 -7.59 16.84
C GLY A 188 -33.83 -7.92 18.34
N SER A 189 -34.50 -7.08 19.13
CA SER A 189 -35.13 -7.50 20.38
C SER A 189 -36.09 -6.42 20.87
N SER A 190 -37.35 -6.64 20.60
CA SER A 190 -38.46 -6.21 21.45
C SER A 190 -39.56 -7.26 21.36
#